data_c2c061ab08d3df7d5f8cb40c49c2abf0
#
_entry.id   c2c061ab08d3df7d5f8cb40c49c2abf0
#
_cell.length_a   1.000
_cell.length_b   1.000
_cell.length_c   1.000
_cell.angle_alpha   90.00
_cell.angle_beta   90.00
_cell.angle_gamma   90.00
#
_symmetry.space_group_name_H-M   'P 1'
#
loop_
_entity.id
_entity.type
_entity.pdbx_description
1 polymer ?
#
loop_
_entity_poly.entity_id
_entity_poly.type
_entity_poly.pdbx_seq_one_letter_code
_entity_poly.pdbx_strand_id
1 'polypeptide(L)' 'MRRAVVSVGSNIAEGHGRMSTGEYRQFLGMARGSNFELQTQLEIARALGIGDSKLLDNAEGLSHEVGKMIFGVLEGIKN' A
#
# COMPACT_ATOMS: atom_id res chain seq x y z
N MET A 1 5.26 5.44 8.88
CA MET A 1 5.18 4.14 8.23
C MET A 1 3.92 3.38 8.56
N ARG A 2 3.65 3.20 9.86
CA ARG A 2 2.43 2.51 10.30
C ARG A 2 1.17 3.16 9.74
N ARG A 3 1.16 4.49 9.74
CA ARG A 3 0.02 5.25 9.21
C ARG A 3 -0.20 5.00 7.72
N ALA A 4 0.87 4.84 6.95
CA ALA A 4 0.75 4.59 5.52
C ALA A 4 0.09 3.23 5.23
N VAL A 5 0.47 2.19 5.99
CA VAL A 5 -0.11 0.85 5.81
C VAL A 5 -1.60 0.86 6.17
N VAL A 6 -1.97 1.51 7.27
CA VAL A 6 -3.37 1.63 7.69
C VAL A 6 -4.16 2.39 6.64
N SER A 7 -3.59 3.48 6.11
CA SER A 7 -4.25 4.29 5.09
C SER A 7 -4.53 3.49 3.82
N VAL A 8 -3.58 2.68 3.37
CA VAL A 8 -3.77 1.83 2.20
C VAL A 8 -4.93 0.86 2.41
N GLY A 9 -4.94 0.16 3.55
CA GLY A 9 -6.01 -0.78 3.86
C GLY A 9 -7.38 -0.13 3.95
N SER A 10 -7.46 1.03 4.59
CA SER A 10 -8.71 1.78 4.73
C SER A 10 -9.23 2.25 3.38
N ASN A 11 -8.34 2.73 2.52
CA ASN A 11 -8.73 3.20 1.20
C ASN A 11 -9.30 2.08 0.34
N ILE A 12 -8.70 0.90 0.40
CA ILE A 12 -9.21 -0.26 -0.34
C ILE A 12 -10.60 -0.64 0.17
N ALA A 13 -10.77 -0.71 1.49
CA ALA A 13 -12.03 -1.11 2.10
C ALA A 13 -13.14 -0.12 1.78
N GLU A 14 -12.86 1.18 1.85
CA GLU A 14 -13.84 2.21 1.55
C GLU A 14 -14.26 2.20 0.07
N GLY A 15 -13.30 2.02 -0.81
CA GLY A 15 -13.58 2.02 -2.24
C GLY A 15 -14.47 0.88 -2.68
N HIS A 16 -14.43 -0.24 -1.97
CA HIS A 16 -15.11 -1.46 -2.39
C HIS A 16 -16.65 -1.32 -2.48
N GLY A 17 -17.27 -0.54 -1.64
CA GLY A 17 -18.75 -0.49 -1.57
C GLY A 17 -19.40 0.81 -2.02
N ARG A 18 -18.64 1.83 -2.38
CA ARG A 18 -19.21 3.18 -2.54
C ARG A 18 -18.93 3.87 -3.86
N MET A 19 -18.04 3.33 -4.67
CA MET A 19 -17.53 4.06 -5.82
C MET A 19 -17.82 3.37 -7.14
N SER A 20 -17.90 4.17 -8.18
CA SER A 20 -17.90 3.63 -9.53
C SER A 20 -16.56 2.94 -9.81
N THR A 21 -16.53 2.14 -10.86
CA THR A 21 -15.30 1.44 -11.27
C THR A 21 -14.13 2.41 -11.48
N GLY A 22 -14.40 3.54 -12.14
CA GLY A 22 -13.37 4.55 -12.38
C GLY A 22 -12.86 5.19 -11.10
N GLU A 23 -13.77 5.54 -10.20
CA GLU A 23 -13.41 6.11 -8.91
C GLU A 23 -12.64 5.11 -8.06
N TYR A 24 -13.07 3.86 -8.07
CA TYR A 24 -12.39 2.82 -7.31
C TYR A 24 -10.96 2.61 -7.83
N ARG A 25 -10.80 2.59 -9.15
CA ARG A 25 -9.48 2.48 -9.77
C ARG A 25 -8.58 3.64 -9.36
N GLN A 26 -9.13 4.85 -9.33
CA GLN A 26 -8.39 6.04 -8.91
C GLN A 26 -7.95 5.93 -7.45
N PHE A 27 -8.85 5.46 -6.59
CA PHE A 27 -8.55 5.23 -5.17
C PHE A 27 -7.43 4.21 -5.00
N LEU A 28 -7.48 3.13 -5.76
CA LEU A 28 -6.43 2.11 -5.71
C LEU A 28 -5.10 2.65 -6.21
N GLY A 29 -5.13 3.55 -7.19
CA GLY A 29 -3.92 4.23 -7.65
C GLY A 29 -3.28 5.06 -6.56
N MET A 30 -4.09 5.78 -5.76
CA MET A 30 -3.61 6.55 -4.62
C MET A 30 -3.03 5.64 -3.55
N ALA A 31 -3.70 4.52 -3.28
CA ALA A 31 -3.22 3.54 -2.30
C ALA A 31 -1.88 2.95 -2.75
N ARG A 32 -1.75 2.68 -4.03
CA ARG A 32 -0.51 2.18 -4.61
C ARG A 32 0.63 3.19 -4.44
N GLY A 33 0.34 4.47 -4.67
CA GLY A 33 1.31 5.54 -4.45
C GLY A 33 1.77 5.62 -3.01
N SER A 34 0.83 5.53 -2.06
CA SER A 34 1.15 5.52 -0.63
C SER A 34 2.02 4.33 -0.26
N ASN A 35 1.76 3.18 -0.86
CA ASN A 35 2.54 1.98 -0.61
C ASN A 35 3.97 2.12 -1.13
N PHE A 36 4.15 2.74 -2.30
CA PHE A 36 5.49 3.03 -2.82
C PHE A 36 6.25 4.00 -1.92
N GLU A 37 5.56 5.02 -1.40
CA GLU A 37 6.18 5.94 -0.43
C GLU A 37 6.66 5.20 0.80
N LEU A 38 5.85 4.28 1.31
CA LEU A 38 6.23 3.47 2.46
C LEU A 38 7.48 2.66 2.15
N GLN A 39 7.54 2.02 0.99
CA GLN A 39 8.71 1.23 0.59
C GLN A 39 9.96 2.09 0.52
N THR A 40 9.84 3.30 -0.03
CA THR A 40 10.95 4.24 -0.09
C THR A 40 11.42 4.64 1.31
N GLN A 41 10.49 4.92 2.21
CA GLN A 41 10.82 5.27 3.60
C GLN A 41 11.53 4.12 4.30
N LEU A 42 11.10 2.90 4.05
CA LEU A 42 11.75 1.71 4.63
C LEU A 42 13.17 1.56 4.11
N GLU A 43 13.40 1.79 2.84
CA GLU A 43 14.73 1.74 2.25
C GLU A 43 15.65 2.79 2.86
N ILE A 44 15.16 4.01 3.02
CA ILE A 44 15.92 5.10 3.63
C ILE A 44 16.26 4.76 5.08
N ALA A 45 15.28 4.28 5.84
CA ALA A 45 15.51 3.91 7.23
C ALA A 45 16.58 2.83 7.35
N ARG A 46 16.52 1.84 6.46
CA ARG A 46 17.48 0.74 6.44
C ARG A 46 18.89 1.26 6.10
N ALA A 47 18.98 2.13 5.10
CA ALA A 47 20.26 2.72 4.68
C ALA A 47 20.90 3.56 5.78
N LEU A 48 20.08 4.26 6.57
CA LEU A 48 20.56 5.10 7.67
C LEU A 48 20.74 4.33 8.97
N GLY A 49 20.41 3.05 9.00
CA GLY A 49 20.50 2.25 10.21
C GLY A 49 19.50 2.64 11.28
N ILE A 50 18.38 3.23 10.89
CA ILE A 50 17.33 3.67 11.80
C ILE A 50 16.32 2.54 11.96
N GLY A 51 15.96 2.25 13.21
CA GLY A 51 14.94 1.28 13.54
C GLY A 51 15.46 -0.13 13.67
N ASP A 52 14.60 -1.01 14.14
CA ASP A 52 14.89 -2.43 14.35
C ASP A 52 14.77 -3.16 13.01
N SER A 53 15.82 -3.89 12.62
CA SER A 53 15.84 -4.57 11.33
C SER A 53 14.70 -5.57 11.19
N LYS A 54 14.30 -6.22 12.28
CA LYS A 54 13.20 -7.17 12.26
C LYS A 54 11.87 -6.47 11.98
N LEU A 55 11.65 -5.30 12.59
CA LEU A 55 10.46 -4.50 12.33
C LEU A 55 10.44 -3.98 10.90
N LEU A 56 11.60 -3.59 10.39
CA LEU A 56 11.70 -3.14 8.99
C LEU A 56 11.38 -4.28 8.03
N ASP A 57 11.88 -5.48 8.31
CA ASP A 57 11.58 -6.66 7.51
C ASP A 57 10.09 -6.98 7.52
N ASN A 58 9.45 -6.90 8.69
CA ASN A 58 8.02 -7.15 8.82
C ASN A 58 7.21 -6.12 8.04
N ALA A 59 7.58 -4.85 8.15
CA ALA A 59 6.90 -3.77 7.44
C ALA A 59 7.06 -3.93 5.92
N GLU A 60 8.25 -4.32 5.49
CA GLU A 60 8.52 -4.56 4.07
C GLU A 60 7.67 -5.71 3.55
N GLY A 61 7.57 -6.81 4.32
CA GLY A 61 6.71 -7.93 3.97
C GLY A 61 5.25 -7.54 3.84
N LEU A 62 4.75 -6.73 4.78
CA LEU A 62 3.37 -6.22 4.71
C LEU A 62 3.16 -5.33 3.48
N SER A 63 4.14 -4.50 3.17
CA SER A 63 4.07 -3.63 1.99
C SER A 63 3.98 -4.45 0.71
N HIS A 64 4.75 -5.52 0.61
CA HIS A 64 4.69 -6.42 -0.55
C HIS A 64 3.33 -7.10 -0.66
N GLU A 65 2.76 -7.56 0.46
CA GLU A 65 1.44 -8.17 0.47
C GLU A 65 0.36 -7.19 0.02
N VAL A 66 0.42 -5.96 0.54
CA VAL A 66 -0.51 -4.90 0.14
C VAL A 66 -0.38 -4.60 -1.34
N GLY A 67 0.85 -4.54 -1.84
CA GLY A 67 1.10 -4.31 -3.26
C GLY A 67 0.49 -5.38 -4.15
N LYS A 68 0.61 -6.64 -3.75
CA LYS A 68 0.00 -7.76 -4.47
C LYS A 68 -1.51 -7.67 -4.47
N MET A 69 -2.11 -7.29 -3.33
CA MET A 69 -3.55 -7.13 -3.22
C MET A 69 -4.06 -6.02 -4.14
N ILE A 70 -3.38 -4.87 -4.14
CA ILE A 70 -3.75 -3.74 -5.00
C ILE A 70 -3.65 -4.15 -6.47
N PHE A 71 -2.55 -4.80 -6.84
CA PHE A 71 -2.34 -5.26 -8.20
C PHE A 71 -3.45 -6.23 -8.62
N GLY A 72 -3.77 -7.20 -7.75
CA GLY A 72 -4.82 -8.18 -8.03
C GLY A 72 -6.17 -7.55 -8.24
N VAL A 73 -6.52 -6.55 -7.41
CA VAL A 73 -7.79 -5.85 -7.53
C VAL A 73 -7.83 -5.04 -8.83
N LEU A 74 -6.75 -4.31 -9.14
CA LEU A 74 -6.68 -3.54 -10.37
C LEU A 74 -6.80 -4.42 -11.60
N GLU A 75 -6.18 -5.59 -11.60
CA GLU A 75 -6.28 -6.56 -12.69
C GLU A 75 -7.70 -7.11 -12.83
N GLY A 76 -8.42 -7.24 -11.73
CA GLY A 76 -9.78 -7.70 -11.73
C GLY A 76 -10.79 -6.67 -12.20
N ILE A 77 -10.43 -5.39 -12.20
CA ILE A 77 -11.30 -4.32 -12.67
C ILE A 77 -11.07 -4.14 -14.17
N LYS A 78 -11.82 -4.88 -14.95
CA LYS A 78 -11.74 -4.78 -16.40
C LYS A 78 -13.01 -4.13 -16.92
N ASN A 79 -12.87 -3.12 -17.72
CA ASN A 79 -14.01 -2.47 -18.35
C ASN A 79 -14.39 -3.16 -19.63
#